data_7fbf7e1a550271ac6bd163e48fc8b453
#
_entry.id   7fbf7e1a550271ac6bd163e48fc8b453
#
_cell.length_a   1.000
_cell.length_b   1.000
_cell.length_c   1.000
_cell.angle_alpha   90.00
_cell.angle_beta   90.00
_cell.angle_gamma   90.00
#
_symmetry.space_group_name_H-M   'P 1'
#
loop_
_entity.id
_entity.type
_entity.pdbx_description
1 polymer ?
#
loop_
_entity_poly.entity_id
_entity_poly.type
_entity_poly.pdbx_seq_one_letter_code
_entity_poly.pdbx_strand_id
1 'polypeptide(L)'
;MEVKDYYDKFSDAYLTEYGSVFQAALFAPKAKDHCRVMMDRAIIVPQHSVLDVGCGVGGVMLGLMENGLLDVTGVTISESQIQLARELDADLNIELADFMEWDDRGRRFDRIILCESFGYFPSLGELIAKVRGLLKPGGMVYIKDLCAVSDPDLLQQAGLKELKILWNYDNYTTEESTWLWSQAGLRRVGGDDNLWRISDCSGFVNFISGNTDLGRMHFPTVGQVPIKASDFLFA
;
A
#
# COMPACT_ATOMS: atom_id res chain seq x y z
N MET A 1 0.10 -14.10 13.61
CA MET A 1 -1.31 -14.00 13.11
C MET A 1 -1.22 -13.90 11.60
N GLU A 2 -2.03 -14.64 10.89
CA GLU A 2 -2.10 -14.50 9.42
C GLU A 2 -2.62 -13.12 9.04
N VAL A 3 -2.22 -12.63 7.86
CA VAL A 3 -2.59 -11.28 7.37
C VAL A 3 -4.10 -11.12 7.30
N LYS A 4 -4.81 -12.15 6.81
CA LYS A 4 -6.27 -12.18 6.76
C LYS A 4 -6.89 -11.98 8.15
N ASP A 5 -6.48 -12.79 9.12
CA ASP A 5 -7.02 -12.75 10.49
C ASP A 5 -6.78 -11.41 11.17
N TYR A 6 -5.62 -10.79 10.89
CA TYR A 6 -5.29 -9.46 11.39
C TYR A 6 -6.29 -8.42 10.89
N TYR A 7 -6.49 -8.35 9.58
CA TYR A 7 -7.38 -7.37 8.99
C TYR A 7 -8.87 -7.67 9.26
N ASP A 8 -9.28 -8.93 9.32
CA ASP A 8 -10.64 -9.29 9.73
C ASP A 8 -10.95 -8.84 11.16
N LYS A 9 -9.94 -8.79 12.02
CA LYS A 9 -10.11 -8.37 13.43
C LYS A 9 -10.06 -6.86 13.62
N PHE A 10 -9.21 -6.13 12.88
CA PHE A 10 -8.86 -4.76 13.22
C PHE A 10 -9.33 -3.71 12.22
N SER A 11 -9.88 -4.08 11.05
CA SER A 11 -10.25 -3.11 10.01
C SER A 11 -11.32 -2.12 10.44
N ASP A 12 -12.31 -2.52 11.27
CA ASP A 12 -13.32 -1.61 11.80
C ASP A 12 -12.71 -0.55 12.73
N ALA A 13 -11.78 -0.96 13.60
CA ALA A 13 -11.05 -0.03 14.47
C ALA A 13 -10.19 0.95 13.65
N TYR A 14 -9.53 0.46 12.61
CA TYR A 14 -8.77 1.33 11.70
C TYR A 14 -9.66 2.33 10.98
N LEU A 15 -10.79 1.88 10.44
CA LEU A 15 -11.75 2.74 9.75
C LEU A 15 -12.28 3.84 10.68
N THR A 16 -12.60 3.49 11.91
CA THR A 16 -13.10 4.42 12.93
C THR A 16 -12.05 5.45 13.33
N GLU A 17 -10.79 5.04 13.53
CA GLU A 17 -9.72 5.89 14.05
C GLU A 17 -9.06 6.75 12.96
N TYR A 18 -8.83 6.18 11.77
CA TYR A 18 -8.03 6.79 10.70
C TYR A 18 -8.79 7.10 9.42
N GLY A 19 -10.07 6.72 9.34
CA GLY A 19 -10.88 6.88 8.13
C GLY A 19 -10.61 5.81 7.09
N SER A 20 -11.18 5.97 5.89
CA SER A 20 -11.14 4.96 4.83
C SER A 20 -9.76 4.79 4.18
N VAL A 21 -8.87 5.79 4.25
CA VAL A 21 -7.49 5.71 3.77
C VAL A 21 -6.56 5.66 4.97
N PHE A 22 -6.33 4.47 5.50
CA PHE A 22 -5.38 4.29 6.60
C PHE A 22 -4.02 3.87 6.08
N GLN A 23 -3.26 4.88 5.69
CA GLN A 23 -1.87 4.76 5.26
C GLN A 23 -0.96 5.54 6.18
N ALA A 24 0.27 5.07 6.34
CA ALA A 24 1.27 5.67 7.22
C ALA A 24 1.68 7.07 6.79
N ALA A 25 1.66 7.34 5.48
CA ALA A 25 2.01 8.64 4.93
C ALA A 25 0.92 9.15 4.00
N LEU A 26 0.24 10.22 4.39
CA LEU A 26 -0.79 10.87 3.58
C LEU A 26 -0.23 12.14 2.92
N PHE A 27 -0.46 12.30 1.63
CA PHE A 27 -0.12 13.54 0.92
C PHE A 27 -1.03 14.71 1.31
N ALA A 28 -2.22 14.43 1.80
CA ALA A 28 -3.19 15.40 2.30
C ALA A 28 -4.14 14.73 3.31
N PRO A 29 -4.74 15.50 4.23
CA PRO A 29 -5.62 14.93 5.25
C PRO A 29 -6.95 14.39 4.72
N LYS A 30 -7.41 14.87 3.56
CA LYS A 30 -8.64 14.37 2.92
C LYS A 30 -8.31 13.31 1.89
N ALA A 31 -9.02 12.19 1.88
CA ALA A 31 -8.83 11.09 0.94
C ALA A 31 -8.81 11.54 -0.53
N LYS A 32 -9.75 12.39 -0.93
CA LYS A 32 -9.81 12.97 -2.28
C LYS A 32 -8.53 13.72 -2.66
N ASP A 33 -8.05 14.60 -1.80
CA ASP A 33 -6.85 15.41 -2.06
C ASP A 33 -5.59 14.55 -2.04
N HIS A 34 -5.51 13.57 -1.13
CA HIS A 34 -4.46 12.55 -1.09
C HIS A 34 -4.40 11.77 -2.41
N CYS A 35 -5.54 11.24 -2.87
CA CYS A 35 -5.60 10.47 -4.11
C CYS A 35 -5.34 11.32 -5.35
N ARG A 36 -5.67 12.62 -5.35
CA ARG A 36 -5.29 13.52 -6.44
C ARG A 36 -3.77 13.62 -6.59
N VAL A 37 -3.05 13.82 -5.50
CA VAL A 37 -1.57 13.82 -5.53
C VAL A 37 -1.03 12.46 -5.98
N MET A 38 -1.66 11.38 -5.51
CA MET A 38 -1.28 10.03 -5.90
C MET A 38 -1.49 9.78 -7.40
N MET A 39 -2.61 10.27 -7.98
CA MET A 39 -2.84 10.19 -9.43
C MET A 39 -1.76 10.91 -10.24
N ASP A 40 -1.35 12.10 -9.81
CA ASP A 40 -0.26 12.84 -10.46
C ASP A 40 1.06 12.05 -10.41
N ARG A 41 1.41 11.48 -9.25
CA ARG A 41 2.65 10.71 -9.05
C ARG A 41 2.65 9.38 -9.80
N ALA A 42 1.51 8.72 -9.88
CA ALA A 42 1.31 7.46 -10.60
C ALA A 42 0.99 7.64 -12.09
N ILE A 43 0.90 8.87 -12.55
CA ILE A 43 0.48 9.23 -13.92
C ILE A 43 -0.85 8.52 -14.26
N ILE A 44 -1.83 8.64 -13.35
CA ILE A 44 -3.19 8.12 -13.55
C ILE A 44 -4.05 9.23 -14.16
N VAL A 45 -4.77 8.87 -15.22
CA VAL A 45 -5.77 9.76 -15.84
C VAL A 45 -7.15 9.09 -15.80
N PRO A 46 -8.26 9.84 -15.91
CA PRO A 46 -9.62 9.30 -15.73
C PRO A 46 -9.99 8.12 -16.62
N GLN A 47 -9.35 7.96 -17.77
CA GLN A 47 -9.61 6.90 -18.76
C GLN A 47 -8.83 5.62 -18.51
N HIS A 48 -7.90 5.62 -17.57
CA HIS A 48 -7.14 4.42 -17.24
C HIS A 48 -8.01 3.39 -16.52
N SER A 49 -7.74 2.12 -16.79
CA SER A 49 -8.14 1.01 -15.93
C SER A 49 -7.07 0.82 -14.85
N VAL A 50 -7.50 0.79 -13.60
CA VAL A 50 -6.61 0.70 -12.43
C VAL A 50 -6.93 -0.53 -11.60
N LEU A 51 -5.90 -1.26 -11.17
CA LEU A 51 -6.00 -2.34 -10.19
C LEU A 51 -5.35 -1.90 -8.89
N ASP A 52 -6.09 -1.98 -7.79
CA ASP A 52 -5.61 -1.73 -6.42
C ASP A 52 -5.38 -3.07 -5.70
N VAL A 53 -4.11 -3.44 -5.53
CA VAL A 53 -3.71 -4.72 -4.94
C VAL A 53 -3.55 -4.58 -3.43
N GLY A 54 -4.40 -5.26 -2.68
CA GLY A 54 -4.52 -5.05 -1.24
C GLY A 54 -5.29 -3.77 -0.92
N CYS A 55 -6.41 -3.55 -1.59
CA CYS A 55 -7.19 -2.31 -1.56
C CYS A 55 -7.82 -1.96 -0.19
N GLY A 56 -7.74 -2.85 0.79
CA GLY A 56 -8.37 -2.66 2.09
C GLY A 56 -9.88 -2.44 1.98
N VAL A 57 -10.40 -1.45 2.67
CA VAL A 57 -11.82 -1.04 2.61
C VAL A 57 -12.17 -0.19 1.38
N GLY A 58 -11.25 -0.05 0.42
CA GLY A 58 -11.50 0.69 -0.81
C GLY A 58 -11.36 2.21 -0.72
N GLY A 59 -10.78 2.74 0.35
CA GLY A 59 -10.66 4.19 0.55
C GLY A 59 -9.85 4.90 -0.54
N VAL A 60 -8.78 4.26 -1.03
CA VAL A 60 -8.01 4.78 -2.18
C VAL A 60 -8.87 4.75 -3.44
N MET A 61 -9.60 3.66 -3.69
CA MET A 61 -10.49 3.54 -4.85
C MET A 61 -11.54 4.67 -4.85
N LEU A 62 -12.20 4.91 -3.71
CA LEU A 62 -13.15 6.03 -3.56
C LEU A 62 -12.51 7.38 -3.88
N GLY A 63 -11.35 7.64 -3.31
CA GLY A 63 -10.63 8.88 -3.58
C GLY A 63 -10.20 9.05 -5.05
N LEU A 64 -9.86 7.97 -5.74
CA LEU A 64 -9.58 7.97 -7.19
C LEU A 64 -10.86 8.26 -7.99
N MET A 65 -11.98 7.61 -7.63
CA MET A 65 -13.29 7.82 -8.28
C MET A 65 -13.79 9.25 -8.07
N GLU A 66 -13.63 9.84 -6.90
CA GLU A 66 -13.95 11.24 -6.61
C GLU A 66 -13.11 12.23 -7.46
N ASN A 67 -11.95 11.81 -7.94
CA ASN A 67 -11.10 12.55 -8.88
C ASN A 67 -11.38 12.22 -10.35
N GLY A 68 -12.45 11.46 -10.63
CA GLY A 68 -12.96 11.20 -11.97
C GLY A 68 -12.47 9.91 -12.63
N LEU A 69 -11.77 9.02 -11.89
CA LEU A 69 -11.42 7.69 -12.39
C LEU A 69 -12.69 6.84 -12.52
N LEU A 70 -12.90 6.23 -13.70
CA LEU A 70 -14.13 5.49 -14.00
C LEU A 70 -14.00 3.97 -13.88
N ASP A 71 -12.79 3.45 -14.03
CA ASP A 71 -12.50 2.01 -14.03
C ASP A 71 -11.43 1.67 -13.01
N VAL A 72 -11.87 1.27 -11.81
CA VAL A 72 -11.00 0.79 -10.75
C VAL A 72 -11.50 -0.53 -10.19
N THR A 73 -10.60 -1.51 -10.07
CA THR A 73 -10.85 -2.81 -9.45
C THR A 73 -9.95 -2.94 -8.24
N GLY A 74 -10.49 -3.38 -7.11
CA GLY A 74 -9.73 -3.69 -5.90
C GLY A 74 -9.73 -5.17 -5.60
N VAL A 75 -8.64 -5.66 -5.01
CA VAL A 75 -8.56 -7.03 -4.50
C VAL A 75 -8.11 -6.98 -3.04
N THR A 76 -8.85 -7.66 -2.15
CA THR A 76 -8.49 -7.83 -0.75
C THR A 76 -8.72 -9.26 -0.28
N ILE A 77 -7.91 -9.72 0.68
CA ILE A 77 -8.04 -11.06 1.28
C ILE A 77 -9.03 -11.08 2.47
N SER A 78 -9.46 -9.92 2.97
CA SER A 78 -10.24 -9.78 4.20
C SER A 78 -11.74 -9.67 3.91
N GLU A 79 -12.52 -10.56 4.51
CA GLU A 79 -13.99 -10.55 4.44
C GLU A 79 -14.57 -9.34 5.17
N SER A 80 -13.97 -8.96 6.31
CA SER A 80 -14.36 -7.77 7.07
C SER A 80 -14.19 -6.50 6.23
N GLN A 81 -13.09 -6.39 5.49
CA GLN A 81 -12.86 -5.25 4.61
C GLN A 81 -13.89 -5.15 3.48
N ILE A 82 -14.32 -6.27 2.91
CA ILE A 82 -15.41 -6.28 1.90
C ILE A 82 -16.72 -5.76 2.50
N GLN A 83 -17.05 -6.16 3.72
CA GLN A 83 -18.27 -5.70 4.38
C GLN A 83 -18.25 -4.19 4.64
N LEU A 84 -17.15 -3.70 5.22
CA LEU A 84 -16.93 -2.28 5.47
C LEU A 84 -16.89 -1.45 4.17
N ALA A 85 -16.26 -1.97 3.12
CA ALA A 85 -16.26 -1.32 1.82
C ALA A 85 -17.66 -1.12 1.23
N ARG A 86 -18.54 -2.11 1.37
CA ARG A 86 -19.94 -2.02 0.93
C ARG A 86 -20.76 -1.03 1.75
N GLU A 87 -20.39 -0.81 3.01
CA GLU A 87 -21.01 0.23 3.86
C GLU A 87 -20.55 1.63 3.44
N LEU A 88 -19.30 1.76 2.96
CA LEU A 88 -18.78 3.02 2.43
C LEU A 88 -19.39 3.36 1.07
N ASP A 89 -19.41 2.41 0.17
CA ASP A 89 -20.01 2.54 -1.17
C ASP A 89 -20.33 1.13 -1.72
N ALA A 90 -21.61 0.84 -1.95
CA ALA A 90 -22.07 -0.46 -2.44
C ALA A 90 -21.63 -0.77 -3.87
N ASP A 91 -21.27 0.25 -4.66
CA ASP A 91 -20.88 0.14 -6.07
C ASP A 91 -19.36 -0.07 -6.25
N LEU A 92 -18.58 -0.11 -5.17
CA LEU A 92 -17.15 -0.40 -5.24
C LEU A 92 -16.91 -1.78 -5.84
N ASN A 93 -16.11 -1.82 -6.90
CA ASN A 93 -15.71 -3.06 -7.58
C ASN A 93 -14.54 -3.72 -6.84
N ILE A 94 -14.82 -4.34 -5.68
CA ILE A 94 -13.84 -5.04 -4.85
C ILE A 94 -14.10 -6.54 -4.89
N GLU A 95 -13.06 -7.33 -5.15
CA GLU A 95 -13.08 -8.78 -5.16
C GLU A 95 -12.38 -9.35 -3.92
N LEU A 96 -13.05 -10.30 -3.24
CA LEU A 96 -12.45 -11.06 -2.13
C LEU A 96 -11.61 -12.19 -2.71
N ALA A 97 -10.30 -12.07 -2.61
CA ALA A 97 -9.37 -13.11 -3.04
C ALA A 97 -7.98 -12.94 -2.40
N ASP A 98 -7.25 -14.04 -2.26
CA ASP A 98 -5.79 -13.95 -2.24
C ASP A 98 -5.33 -13.51 -3.63
N PHE A 99 -4.60 -12.39 -3.69
CA PHE A 99 -4.17 -11.85 -4.97
C PHE A 99 -3.31 -12.83 -5.77
N MET A 100 -2.51 -13.65 -5.10
CA MET A 100 -1.67 -14.64 -5.81
C MET A 100 -2.50 -15.70 -6.53
N GLU A 101 -3.67 -16.05 -6.00
CA GLU A 101 -4.61 -17.03 -6.56
C GLU A 101 -5.76 -16.37 -7.36
N TRP A 102 -5.82 -15.02 -7.36
CA TRP A 102 -6.90 -14.28 -8.00
C TRP A 102 -7.00 -14.54 -9.50
N ASP A 103 -8.22 -14.90 -9.95
CA ASP A 103 -8.55 -15.07 -11.36
C ASP A 103 -8.82 -13.70 -12.02
N ASP A 104 -7.86 -13.22 -12.78
CA ASP A 104 -7.95 -11.94 -13.49
C ASP A 104 -8.93 -11.96 -14.68
N ARG A 105 -9.41 -13.13 -15.08
CA ARG A 105 -10.32 -13.34 -16.25
C ARG A 105 -9.78 -12.72 -17.54
N GLY A 106 -8.47 -12.68 -17.70
CA GLY A 106 -7.81 -12.09 -18.85
C GLY A 106 -7.76 -10.55 -18.86
N ARG A 107 -8.14 -9.89 -17.75
CA ARG A 107 -8.07 -8.43 -17.63
C ARG A 107 -6.63 -7.93 -17.64
N ARG A 108 -6.46 -6.73 -18.17
CA ARG A 108 -5.18 -6.00 -18.16
C ARG A 108 -5.43 -4.56 -17.79
N PHE A 109 -4.48 -3.93 -17.12
CA PHE A 109 -4.62 -2.62 -16.50
C PHE A 109 -3.60 -1.62 -17.05
N ASP A 110 -4.00 -0.36 -17.13
CA ASP A 110 -3.10 0.75 -17.47
C ASP A 110 -2.21 1.09 -16.28
N ARG A 111 -2.76 0.93 -15.06
CA ARG A 111 -2.03 1.15 -13.81
C ARG A 111 -2.36 0.04 -12.83
N ILE A 112 -1.33 -0.39 -12.09
CA ILE A 112 -1.49 -1.26 -10.92
C ILE A 112 -0.88 -0.52 -9.75
N ILE A 113 -1.61 -0.42 -8.66
CA ILE A 113 -1.16 0.25 -7.44
C ILE A 113 -1.03 -0.76 -6.30
N LEU A 114 0.01 -0.61 -5.50
CA LEU A 114 0.24 -1.30 -4.25
C LEU A 114 0.54 -0.23 -3.19
N CYS A 115 -0.43 0.01 -2.31
CA CYS A 115 -0.31 1.03 -1.28
C CYS A 115 -0.22 0.36 0.09
N GLU A 116 1.01 0.29 0.64
CA GLU A 116 1.30 -0.36 1.92
C GLU A 116 0.82 -1.83 1.97
N SER A 117 0.98 -2.52 0.84
CA SER A 117 0.60 -3.93 0.69
C SER A 117 1.72 -4.82 0.14
N PHE A 118 2.80 -4.23 -0.39
CA PHE A 118 3.87 -4.94 -1.08
C PHE A 118 4.61 -5.93 -0.16
N GLY A 119 4.83 -5.60 1.11
CA GLY A 119 5.53 -6.42 2.07
C GLY A 119 4.76 -7.63 2.62
N TYR A 120 3.46 -7.77 2.30
CA TYR A 120 2.67 -8.93 2.73
C TYR A 120 2.85 -10.17 1.85
N PHE A 121 3.46 -10.02 0.69
CA PHE A 121 3.58 -11.13 -0.26
C PHE A 121 4.80 -12.00 0.06
N PRO A 122 4.63 -13.33 0.20
CA PRO A 122 5.70 -14.23 0.62
C PRO A 122 6.77 -14.44 -0.46
N SER A 123 6.43 -14.19 -1.72
CA SER A 123 7.33 -14.32 -2.89
C SER A 123 7.23 -13.11 -3.78
N LEU A 124 8.16 -12.16 -3.63
CA LEU A 124 8.17 -10.96 -4.47
C LEU A 124 8.40 -11.27 -5.95
N GLY A 125 9.20 -12.29 -6.26
CA GLY A 125 9.42 -12.70 -7.64
C GLY A 125 8.13 -13.12 -8.34
N GLU A 126 7.29 -13.91 -7.65
CA GLU A 126 5.99 -14.34 -8.16
C GLU A 126 5.01 -13.19 -8.24
N LEU A 127 4.95 -12.33 -7.21
CA LEU A 127 4.15 -11.12 -7.22
C LEU A 127 4.47 -10.24 -8.43
N ILE A 128 5.75 -9.94 -8.63
CA ILE A 128 6.21 -9.08 -9.71
C ILE A 128 5.90 -9.70 -11.08
N ALA A 129 6.07 -11.01 -11.23
CA ALA A 129 5.72 -11.72 -12.46
C ALA A 129 4.22 -11.64 -12.75
N LYS A 130 3.37 -11.84 -11.72
CA LYS A 130 1.91 -11.71 -11.85
C LYS A 130 1.50 -10.28 -12.19
N VAL A 131 1.99 -9.29 -11.45
CA VAL A 131 1.71 -7.86 -11.69
C VAL A 131 2.12 -7.47 -13.11
N ARG A 132 3.33 -7.85 -13.55
CA ARG A 132 3.79 -7.58 -14.91
C ARG A 132 2.86 -8.21 -15.97
N GLY A 133 2.41 -9.44 -15.72
CA GLY A 133 1.47 -10.14 -16.60
C GLY A 133 0.10 -9.45 -16.73
N LEU A 134 -0.27 -8.64 -15.72
CA LEU A 134 -1.53 -7.89 -15.69
C LEU A 134 -1.45 -6.50 -16.32
N LEU A 135 -0.26 -6.02 -16.69
CA LEU A 135 -0.12 -4.71 -17.33
C LEU A 135 -0.49 -4.78 -18.81
N LYS A 136 -1.17 -3.74 -19.28
CA LYS A 136 -1.29 -3.43 -20.71
C LYS A 136 0.06 -3.01 -21.29
N PRO A 137 0.28 -3.07 -22.60
CA PRO A 137 1.44 -2.44 -23.22
C PRO A 137 1.52 -0.95 -22.85
N GLY A 138 2.65 -0.52 -22.28
CA GLY A 138 2.84 0.83 -21.74
C GLY A 138 2.19 1.09 -20.38
N GLY A 139 1.64 0.06 -19.75
CA GLY A 139 1.14 0.13 -18.38
C GLY A 139 2.26 0.31 -17.36
N MET A 140 1.92 0.85 -16.19
CA MET A 140 2.88 1.15 -15.13
C MET A 140 2.40 0.64 -13.78
N VAL A 141 3.36 0.38 -12.89
CA VAL A 141 3.11 0.01 -11.49
C VAL A 141 3.50 1.17 -10.59
N TYR A 142 2.60 1.56 -9.72
CA TYR A 142 2.87 2.52 -8.65
C TYR A 142 2.86 1.81 -7.30
N ILE A 143 3.92 1.98 -6.56
CA ILE A 143 4.07 1.44 -5.21
C ILE A 143 4.28 2.60 -4.26
N LYS A 144 3.50 2.67 -3.19
CA LYS A 144 3.72 3.56 -2.05
C LYS A 144 3.78 2.69 -0.81
N ASP A 145 4.92 2.66 -0.15
CA ASP A 145 5.17 1.69 0.90
C ASP A 145 6.11 2.17 2.01
N LEU A 146 6.17 1.39 3.07
CA LEU A 146 7.06 1.54 4.20
C LEU A 146 8.35 0.76 3.95
N CYS A 147 9.37 1.43 3.46
CA CYS A 147 10.66 0.83 3.15
C CYS A 147 11.59 0.85 4.37
N ALA A 148 12.39 -0.19 4.53
CA ALA A 148 13.48 -0.18 5.50
C ALA A 148 14.51 0.90 5.16
N VAL A 149 15.15 1.47 6.18
CA VAL A 149 16.32 2.31 5.96
C VAL A 149 17.46 1.47 5.41
N SER A 150 18.23 2.05 4.47
CA SER A 150 19.44 1.42 3.98
C SER A 150 20.51 1.49 5.08
N ASP A 151 21.22 0.40 5.32
CA ASP A 151 22.25 0.30 6.35
C ASP A 151 21.77 0.61 7.79
N PRO A 152 20.79 -0.18 8.31
CA PRO A 152 20.23 0.04 9.64
C PRO A 152 21.25 -0.29 10.75
N ASP A 153 21.34 0.57 11.76
CA ASP A 153 22.09 0.26 12.99
C ASP A 153 21.46 -0.89 13.81
N LEU A 154 22.10 -1.31 14.89
CA LEU A 154 21.64 -2.46 15.70
C LEU A 154 20.25 -2.23 16.31
N LEU A 155 19.92 -1.00 16.70
CA LEU A 155 18.62 -0.66 17.25
C LEU A 155 17.54 -0.69 16.16
N GLN A 156 17.85 -0.14 15.00
CA GLN A 156 16.98 -0.17 13.83
C GLN A 156 16.74 -1.58 13.32
N GLN A 157 17.76 -2.45 13.31
CA GLN A 157 17.63 -3.88 12.97
C GLN A 157 16.69 -4.61 13.94
N ALA A 158 16.79 -4.31 15.25
CA ALA A 158 15.87 -4.87 16.25
C ALA A 158 14.44 -4.39 15.99
N GLY A 159 14.25 -3.09 15.71
CA GLY A 159 12.95 -2.52 15.38
C GLY A 159 12.33 -3.13 14.11
N LEU A 160 13.10 -3.37 13.05
CA LEU A 160 12.60 -4.05 11.84
C LEU A 160 12.10 -5.47 12.14
N LYS A 161 12.79 -6.21 12.99
CA LYS A 161 12.34 -7.55 13.43
C LYS A 161 11.04 -7.50 14.23
N GLU A 162 10.89 -6.51 15.09
CA GLU A 162 9.65 -6.30 15.85
C GLU A 162 8.47 -5.93 14.92
N LEU A 163 8.69 -5.04 13.95
CA LEU A 163 7.70 -4.70 12.92
C LEU A 163 7.26 -5.93 12.13
N LYS A 164 8.20 -6.76 11.70
CA LYS A 164 7.89 -8.01 11.00
C LYS A 164 7.04 -8.96 11.85
N ILE A 165 7.36 -9.12 13.13
CA ILE A 165 6.60 -9.98 14.05
C ILE A 165 5.18 -9.41 14.27
N LEU A 166 5.06 -8.10 14.42
CA LEU A 166 3.81 -7.43 14.74
C LEU A 166 2.83 -7.47 13.57
N TRP A 167 3.31 -7.13 12.37
CA TRP A 167 2.45 -6.95 11.20
C TRP A 167 2.55 -8.08 10.17
N ASN A 168 3.45 -9.05 10.38
CA ASN A 168 3.79 -10.07 9.38
C ASN A 168 4.15 -9.42 8.03
N TYR A 169 4.94 -8.32 8.09
CA TYR A 169 5.25 -7.44 6.97
C TYR A 169 6.75 -7.36 6.73
N ASP A 170 7.18 -7.59 5.51
CA ASP A 170 8.58 -7.43 5.11
C ASP A 170 8.83 -6.02 4.56
N ASN A 171 9.67 -5.26 5.25
CA ASN A 171 10.09 -3.94 4.81
C ASN A 171 11.38 -4.07 3.96
N TYR A 172 11.25 -3.91 2.66
CA TYR A 172 12.39 -3.88 1.73
C TYR A 172 12.98 -2.48 1.65
N THR A 173 14.28 -2.36 1.41
CA THR A 173 14.88 -1.06 1.10
C THR A 173 14.42 -0.55 -0.28
N THR A 174 14.60 0.74 -0.52
CA THR A 174 14.28 1.32 -1.83
C THR A 174 15.15 0.74 -2.95
N GLU A 175 16.39 0.40 -2.62
CA GLU A 175 17.36 -0.21 -3.53
C GLU A 175 16.96 -1.65 -3.87
N GLU A 176 16.61 -2.46 -2.86
CA GLU A 176 16.15 -3.84 -3.07
C GLU A 176 14.88 -3.88 -3.91
N SER A 177 13.89 -3.04 -3.58
CA SER A 177 12.65 -2.93 -4.35
C SER A 177 12.94 -2.54 -5.81
N THR A 178 13.76 -1.51 -6.04
CA THR A 178 14.14 -1.07 -7.38
C THR A 178 14.86 -2.16 -8.16
N TRP A 179 15.78 -2.88 -7.52
CA TRP A 179 16.51 -3.99 -8.13
C TRP A 179 15.56 -5.13 -8.55
N LEU A 180 14.68 -5.56 -7.65
CA LEU A 180 13.72 -6.66 -7.90
C LEU A 180 12.83 -6.37 -9.12
N TRP A 181 12.26 -5.17 -9.22
CA TRP A 181 11.42 -4.78 -10.35
C TRP A 181 12.23 -4.68 -11.65
N SER A 182 13.48 -4.23 -11.57
CA SER A 182 14.36 -4.17 -12.75
C SER A 182 14.69 -5.55 -13.33
N GLN A 183 14.81 -6.58 -12.48
CA GLN A 183 15.01 -7.97 -12.93
C GLN A 183 13.81 -8.49 -13.74
N ALA A 184 12.63 -7.97 -13.50
CA ALA A 184 11.44 -8.28 -14.29
C ALA A 184 11.28 -7.41 -15.56
N GLY A 185 12.27 -6.56 -15.85
CA GLY A 185 12.27 -5.67 -17.01
C GLY A 185 11.42 -4.41 -16.84
N LEU A 186 11.04 -4.08 -15.61
CA LEU A 186 10.32 -2.84 -15.26
C LEU A 186 11.32 -1.84 -14.67
N ARG A 187 11.51 -0.72 -15.34
CA ARG A 187 12.47 0.30 -14.92
C ARG A 187 11.78 1.36 -14.06
N ARG A 188 12.40 1.73 -12.96
CA ARG A 188 11.95 2.87 -12.15
C ARG A 188 12.04 4.17 -12.97
N VAL A 189 10.94 4.87 -13.10
CA VAL A 189 10.81 6.13 -13.88
C VAL A 189 10.42 7.32 -13.02
N GLY A 190 10.04 7.10 -11.77
CA GLY A 190 9.65 8.14 -10.82
C GLY A 190 9.65 7.65 -9.38
N GLY A 191 9.26 8.54 -8.49
CA GLY A 191 9.10 8.27 -7.06
C GLY A 191 10.09 9.01 -6.16
N ASP A 192 9.85 8.97 -4.86
CA ASP A 192 10.65 9.61 -3.81
C ASP A 192 11.01 8.57 -2.74
N ASP A 193 12.28 8.52 -2.34
CA ASP A 193 12.78 7.57 -1.35
C ASP A 193 12.46 7.98 0.09
N ASN A 194 11.88 9.15 0.32
CA ASN A 194 11.53 9.62 1.64
C ASN A 194 10.34 10.59 1.61
N LEU A 195 9.14 10.05 1.65
CA LEU A 195 7.89 10.81 1.67
C LEU A 195 7.61 11.53 3.00
N TRP A 196 8.32 11.20 4.08
CA TRP A 196 8.16 11.90 5.38
C TRP A 196 8.34 13.42 5.28
N ARG A 197 9.05 13.88 4.24
CA ARG A 197 9.30 15.31 4.01
C ARG A 197 8.11 16.06 3.44
N ILE A 198 7.19 15.37 2.77
CA ILE A 198 6.12 15.96 1.97
C ILE A 198 4.74 15.42 2.31
N SER A 199 4.64 14.49 3.27
CA SER A 199 3.39 13.85 3.68
C SER A 199 3.12 14.06 5.17
N ASP A 200 1.84 14.05 5.53
CA ASP A 200 1.41 14.00 6.92
C ASP A 200 1.54 12.56 7.43
N CYS A 201 2.45 12.35 8.37
CA CYS A 201 2.65 11.07 9.04
C CYS A 201 2.23 11.10 10.52
N SER A 202 1.54 12.14 10.96
CA SER A 202 1.15 12.32 12.36
C SER A 202 0.28 11.18 12.88
N GLY A 203 -0.64 10.67 12.06
CA GLY A 203 -1.48 9.51 12.38
C GLY A 203 -0.64 8.26 12.64
N PHE A 204 0.33 7.97 11.78
CA PHE A 204 1.23 6.83 11.94
C PHE A 204 2.13 6.95 13.18
N VAL A 205 2.68 8.12 13.43
CA VAL A 205 3.49 8.38 14.63
C VAL A 205 2.66 8.20 15.90
N ASN A 206 1.43 8.68 15.91
CA ASN A 206 0.49 8.50 17.03
C ASN A 206 0.12 7.03 17.20
N PHE A 207 -0.10 6.31 16.10
CA PHE A 207 -0.38 4.88 16.12
C PHE A 207 0.77 4.07 16.73
N ILE A 208 2.02 4.30 16.29
CA ILE A 208 3.19 3.61 16.84
C ILE A 208 3.42 3.99 18.31
N SER A 209 3.25 5.26 18.68
CA SER A 209 3.56 5.76 20.01
C SER A 209 2.46 5.57 21.05
N GLY A 210 1.20 5.49 20.65
CA GLY A 210 0.02 5.56 21.53
C GLY A 210 -0.73 4.25 21.71
N ASN A 211 -0.54 3.23 20.87
CA ASN A 211 -1.38 2.05 20.89
C ASN A 211 -0.81 0.95 21.77
N THR A 212 -1.38 0.81 22.98
CA THR A 212 -0.96 -0.15 24.00
C THR A 212 -1.33 -1.60 23.67
N ASP A 213 -2.32 -1.83 22.79
CA ASP A 213 -2.83 -3.17 22.47
C ASP A 213 -2.14 -3.78 21.23
N LEU A 214 -1.56 -2.94 20.37
CA LEU A 214 -0.84 -3.37 19.17
C LEU A 214 0.70 -3.48 19.36
N GLY A 215 1.17 -3.46 20.59
CA GLY A 215 2.57 -3.56 20.93
C GLY A 215 3.24 -2.19 21.10
N ARG A 216 3.84 -1.99 22.26
CA ARG A 216 4.56 -0.77 22.61
C ARG A 216 5.85 -0.66 21.83
N MET A 217 5.81 -0.11 20.64
CA MET A 217 7.03 0.34 19.98
C MET A 217 7.39 1.72 20.50
N HIS A 218 8.41 1.80 21.32
CA HIS A 218 8.94 3.06 21.79
C HIS A 218 9.99 3.58 20.81
N PHE A 219 9.54 4.27 19.78
CA PHE A 219 10.41 5.10 18.94
C PHE A 219 10.24 6.56 19.38
N PRO A 220 11.17 7.14 20.14
CA PRO A 220 11.01 8.48 20.71
C PRO A 220 10.98 9.60 19.67
N THR A 221 11.41 9.35 18.44
CA THR A 221 11.31 10.29 17.31
C THR A 221 11.15 9.60 15.98
N VAL A 222 10.51 10.25 15.00
CA VAL A 222 10.37 9.72 13.62
C VAL A 222 11.72 9.34 13.00
N GLY A 223 12.81 10.04 13.34
CA GLY A 223 14.15 9.75 12.83
C GLY A 223 14.78 8.45 13.36
N GLN A 224 14.21 7.85 14.40
CA GLN A 224 14.66 6.57 14.96
C GLN A 224 13.84 5.38 14.49
N VAL A 225 12.73 5.62 13.77
CA VAL A 225 11.94 4.56 13.14
C VAL A 225 12.79 3.93 12.03
N PRO A 226 12.93 2.60 12.01
CA PRO A 226 13.79 1.92 11.04
C PRO A 226 13.19 1.84 9.62
N ILE A 227 12.07 2.51 9.39
CA ILE A 227 11.35 2.56 8.13
C ILE A 227 11.13 3.99 7.67
N LYS A 228 10.96 4.16 6.38
CA LYS A 228 10.59 5.40 5.72
C LYS A 228 9.47 5.14 4.74
N ALA A 229 8.51 6.05 4.63
CA ALA A 229 7.55 6.00 3.55
C ALA A 229 8.25 6.40 2.24
N SER A 230 8.04 5.62 1.20
CA SER A 230 8.62 5.85 -0.13
C SER A 230 7.58 5.56 -1.20
N ASP A 231 7.74 6.13 -2.38
CA ASP A 231 6.95 5.71 -3.53
C ASP A 231 7.82 5.47 -4.77
N PHE A 232 7.29 4.67 -5.69
CA PHE A 232 7.97 4.25 -6.91
C PHE A 232 6.99 4.18 -8.06
N LEU A 233 7.43 4.61 -9.23
CA LEU A 233 6.73 4.37 -10.48
C LEU A 233 7.63 3.57 -11.40
N PHE A 234 7.14 2.42 -11.85
CA PHE A 234 7.84 1.50 -12.76
C PHE A 234 7.12 1.41 -14.10
N ALA A 235 7.90 1.43 -15.20
CA ALA A 235 7.43 1.28 -16.57
C ALA A 235 8.26 0.24 -17.34
#